data_cb4d3e791bbba0520919af8a4f01bd5c
#
_entry.id   cb4d3e791bbba0520919af8a4f01bd5c
#
_cell.length_a   1.000
_cell.length_b   1.000
_cell.length_c   1.000
_cell.angle_alpha   90.00
_cell.angle_beta   90.00
_cell.angle_gamma   90.00
#
_symmetry.space_group_name_H-M   'P 1'
#
loop_
_entity.id
_entity.type
_entity.pdbx_description
1 polymer ?
#
loop_
_entity_poly.entity_id
_entity_poly.type
_entity_poly.pdbx_seq_one_letter_code
_entity_poly.pdbx_strand_id
1 'polypeptide(L)'
;MTARHADRTSAPATGLASVRHGLDTRGYAHLTGLPDGFDHLDLLRGLGRVLPQYDGRPVWDLVPEPDMDDVYHSRNTRALVPHTEGYELPGRPPRYVALWCVRPAEGPGGETTLADGRALLARFSAADRGRMRRTRYVWRSSEGLARRGVALRAGHPILAEHDGRAILRYSQNNVRPAPDASPSGADGELLGRYLREGAALFAAAHTPVALARGDLLVWDNWRMLHSRNAFLDRRRHLKRVLLGT
;
A
#
# COMPACT_ATOMS: atom_id res chain seq x y z
N MET A 1 -26.24 42.53 15.67
CA MET A 1 -26.05 41.44 14.68
C MET A 1 -24.77 40.71 15.01
N THR A 2 -24.89 39.66 15.82
CA THR A 2 -23.76 38.83 16.27
C THR A 2 -23.56 37.70 15.28
N ALA A 3 -22.44 37.72 14.56
CA ALA A 3 -22.02 36.66 13.66
C ALA A 3 -21.72 35.37 14.48
N ARG A 4 -22.47 34.31 14.25
CA ARG A 4 -22.21 32.98 14.81
C ARG A 4 -20.88 32.46 14.20
N HIS A 5 -19.89 32.31 15.07
CA HIS A 5 -18.71 31.52 14.76
C HIS A 5 -19.16 30.07 14.53
N ALA A 6 -19.03 29.58 13.29
CA ALA A 6 -19.22 28.17 13.00
C ALA A 6 -18.09 27.38 13.63
N ASP A 7 -18.46 26.45 14.49
CA ASP A 7 -17.55 25.54 15.20
C ASP A 7 -16.82 24.65 14.18
N ARG A 8 -15.54 24.94 13.96
CA ARG A 8 -14.65 24.25 12.99
C ARG A 8 -14.03 22.94 13.53
N THR A 9 -14.41 22.51 14.74
CA THR A 9 -13.70 21.46 15.49
C THR A 9 -14.29 20.05 15.33
N SER A 10 -15.48 19.86 14.77
CA SER A 10 -16.14 18.54 14.72
C SER A 10 -15.79 17.68 13.50
N ALA A 11 -15.44 18.27 12.37
CA ALA A 11 -15.18 17.53 11.12
C ALA A 11 -13.93 16.61 11.15
N PRO A 12 -12.77 17.02 11.71
CA PRO A 12 -11.58 16.16 11.77
C PRO A 12 -11.74 14.95 12.67
N ALA A 13 -12.39 15.10 13.84
CA ALA A 13 -12.59 14.01 14.79
C ALA A 13 -13.53 12.92 14.24
N THR A 14 -14.63 13.33 13.59
CA THR A 14 -15.56 12.41 12.92
C THR A 14 -14.88 11.68 11.77
N GLY A 15 -14.05 12.35 10.98
CA GLY A 15 -13.27 11.76 9.90
C GLY A 15 -12.28 10.71 10.39
N LEU A 16 -11.55 11.00 11.48
CA LEU A 16 -10.57 10.07 12.06
C LEU A 16 -11.25 8.81 12.64
N ALA A 17 -12.37 8.95 13.33
CA ALA A 17 -13.13 7.82 13.85
C ALA A 17 -13.64 6.91 12.71
N SER A 18 -14.15 7.49 11.63
CA SER A 18 -14.58 6.76 10.43
C SER A 18 -13.42 6.01 9.77
N VAL A 19 -12.25 6.66 9.65
CA VAL A 19 -11.05 6.00 9.12
C VAL A 19 -10.64 4.82 9.99
N ARG A 20 -10.55 4.98 11.31
CA ARG A 20 -10.20 3.90 12.24
C ARG A 20 -11.18 2.73 12.13
N HIS A 21 -12.48 3.00 12.13
CA HIS A 21 -13.51 1.97 11.97
C HIS A 21 -13.33 1.20 10.64
N GLY A 22 -13.12 1.90 9.52
CA GLY A 22 -12.88 1.26 8.22
C GLY A 22 -11.62 0.40 8.20
N LEU A 23 -10.52 0.88 8.78
CA LEU A 23 -9.26 0.14 8.91
C LEU A 23 -9.44 -1.13 9.76
N ASP A 24 -10.14 -1.07 10.87
CA ASP A 24 -10.34 -2.22 11.76
C ASP A 24 -11.25 -3.29 11.11
N THR A 25 -12.34 -2.88 10.50
CA THR A 25 -13.34 -3.79 9.93
C THR A 25 -12.91 -4.34 8.57
N ARG A 26 -12.62 -3.47 7.61
CA ARG A 26 -12.36 -3.82 6.20
C ARG A 26 -10.88 -3.84 5.82
N GLY A 27 -10.01 -3.25 6.65
CA GLY A 27 -8.58 -3.03 6.34
C GLY A 27 -8.32 -1.76 5.55
N TYR A 28 -9.36 -1.02 5.16
CA TYR A 28 -9.25 0.27 4.49
C TYR A 28 -10.44 1.19 4.79
N ALA A 29 -10.23 2.48 4.58
CA ALA A 29 -11.26 3.51 4.65
C ALA A 29 -11.19 4.40 3.42
N HIS A 30 -12.33 4.76 2.85
CA HIS A 30 -12.47 5.71 1.76
C HIS A 30 -13.37 6.85 2.24
N LEU A 31 -12.80 8.04 2.37
CA LEU A 31 -13.52 9.27 2.69
C LEU A 31 -13.79 10.03 1.40
N THR A 32 -15.03 10.37 1.17
CA THR A 32 -15.52 11.10 -0.01
C THR A 32 -16.13 12.43 0.40
N GLY A 33 -16.23 13.36 -0.55
CA GLY A 33 -16.88 14.64 -0.33
C GLY A 33 -16.17 15.54 0.68
N LEU A 34 -14.86 15.38 0.86
CA LEU A 34 -14.07 16.27 1.71
C LEU A 34 -14.05 17.68 1.09
N PRO A 35 -14.18 18.73 1.91
CA PRO A 35 -14.24 20.11 1.40
C PRO A 35 -12.93 20.54 0.77
N ASP A 36 -13.00 21.48 -0.16
CA ASP A 36 -11.82 22.15 -0.70
C ASP A 36 -11.00 22.76 0.45
N GLY A 37 -9.67 22.57 0.42
CA GLY A 37 -8.77 23.02 1.47
C GLY A 37 -8.74 22.13 2.73
N PHE A 38 -9.38 20.95 2.69
CA PHE A 38 -9.28 19.99 3.80
C PHE A 38 -7.82 19.60 4.08
N ASP A 39 -7.39 19.66 5.35
CA ASP A 39 -6.04 19.26 5.73
C ASP A 39 -5.96 17.74 5.92
N HIS A 40 -5.65 17.04 4.82
CA HIS A 40 -5.47 15.59 4.80
C HIS A 40 -4.32 15.15 5.72
N LEU A 41 -3.24 15.96 5.81
CA LEU A 41 -2.08 15.60 6.63
C LEU A 41 -2.40 15.68 8.12
N ASP A 42 -3.19 16.65 8.55
CA ASP A 42 -3.60 16.77 9.94
C ASP A 42 -4.43 15.56 10.37
N LEU A 43 -5.42 15.16 9.57
CA LEU A 43 -6.19 13.95 9.81
C LEU A 43 -5.28 12.70 9.85
N LEU A 44 -4.34 12.57 8.92
CA LEU A 44 -3.44 11.42 8.83
C LEU A 44 -2.45 11.35 10.01
N ARG A 45 -2.00 12.47 10.56
CA ARG A 45 -1.20 12.52 11.79
C ARG A 45 -1.94 11.93 13.00
N GLY A 46 -3.27 12.01 13.00
CA GLY A 46 -4.09 11.33 14.00
C GLY A 46 -4.07 9.79 13.94
N LEU A 47 -3.59 9.20 12.83
CA LEU A 47 -3.42 7.75 12.69
C LEU A 47 -2.02 7.27 13.07
N GLY A 48 -1.00 8.10 12.89
CA GLY A 48 0.38 7.75 13.16
C GLY A 48 1.38 8.77 12.62
N ARG A 49 2.65 8.50 12.86
CA ARG A 49 3.75 9.37 12.42
C ARG A 49 3.90 9.31 10.90
N VAL A 50 3.90 10.48 10.23
CA VAL A 50 4.22 10.58 8.81
C VAL A 50 5.68 10.17 8.59
N LEU A 51 5.88 9.21 7.69
CA LEU A 51 7.19 8.72 7.30
C LEU A 51 7.70 9.44 6.04
N PRO A 52 9.01 9.65 5.92
CA PRO A 52 9.55 10.18 4.67
C PRO A 52 9.34 9.17 3.52
N GLN A 53 9.08 9.70 2.33
CA GLN A 53 9.11 8.94 1.09
C GLN A 53 10.57 8.65 0.68
N TYR A 54 10.78 7.95 -0.44
CA TYR A 54 12.12 7.63 -0.95
C TYR A 54 12.98 8.86 -1.31
N ASP A 55 12.35 10.02 -1.54
CA ASP A 55 13.02 11.31 -1.78
C ASP A 55 13.15 12.17 -0.51
N GLY A 56 12.83 11.63 0.66
CA GLY A 56 12.86 12.30 1.96
C GLY A 56 11.65 13.20 2.26
N ARG A 57 10.75 13.42 1.31
CA ARG A 57 9.56 14.26 1.51
C ARG A 57 8.46 13.51 2.27
N PRO A 58 7.60 14.20 3.01
CA PRO A 58 6.46 13.56 3.70
C PRO A 58 5.34 13.13 2.75
N VAL A 59 5.23 13.78 1.59
CA VAL A 59 4.20 13.55 0.58
C VAL A 59 4.86 13.30 -0.76
N TRP A 60 4.41 12.28 -1.48
CA TRP A 60 4.90 11.97 -2.80
C TRP A 60 3.81 12.16 -3.86
N ASP A 61 4.10 12.97 -4.87
CA ASP A 61 3.20 13.16 -6.01
C ASP A 61 3.27 11.95 -6.96
N LEU A 62 2.13 11.34 -7.20
CA LEU A 62 1.95 10.24 -8.14
C LEU A 62 1.32 10.79 -9.43
N VAL A 63 2.19 11.32 -10.29
CA VAL A 63 1.85 11.80 -11.63
C VAL A 63 2.61 10.94 -12.63
N PRO A 64 1.99 10.49 -13.74
CA PRO A 64 2.69 9.75 -14.79
C PRO A 64 3.84 10.54 -15.40
N GLU A 65 5.01 9.92 -15.47
CA GLU A 65 6.23 10.47 -16.07
C GLU A 65 6.61 9.64 -17.30
N PRO A 66 6.90 10.27 -18.45
CA PRO A 66 7.22 9.55 -19.69
C PRO A 66 8.42 8.58 -19.58
N ASP A 67 9.43 8.97 -18.80
CA ASP A 67 10.64 8.17 -18.55
C ASP A 67 10.42 6.95 -17.65
N MET A 68 9.18 6.75 -17.16
CA MET A 68 8.77 5.60 -16.36
C MET A 68 7.82 4.64 -17.09
N ASP A 69 7.49 4.88 -18.35
CA ASP A 69 6.48 4.09 -19.06
C ASP A 69 6.93 2.66 -19.39
N ASP A 70 8.21 2.40 -19.48
CA ASP A 70 8.80 1.10 -19.80
C ASP A 70 9.11 0.24 -18.58
N VAL A 71 9.03 0.78 -17.36
CA VAL A 71 9.37 0.07 -16.12
C VAL A 71 8.17 -0.08 -15.18
N TYR A 72 8.26 -1.06 -14.28
CA TYR A 72 7.31 -1.23 -13.19
C TYR A 72 7.49 -0.12 -12.14
N HIS A 73 6.58 0.85 -12.14
CA HIS A 73 6.63 2.00 -11.24
C HIS A 73 5.25 2.65 -11.05
N SER A 74 5.03 3.26 -9.88
CA SER A 74 3.77 3.95 -9.56
C SER A 74 3.52 5.23 -10.38
N ARG A 75 4.56 5.79 -10.99
CA ARG A 75 4.52 7.03 -11.79
C ARG A 75 4.45 6.77 -13.30
N ASN A 76 3.73 5.74 -13.69
CA ASN A 76 3.36 5.48 -15.09
C ASN A 76 1.84 5.22 -15.19
N THR A 77 1.36 4.89 -16.38
CA THR A 77 -0.07 4.62 -16.63
C THR A 77 -0.40 3.12 -16.68
N ARG A 78 0.59 2.23 -16.57
CA ARG A 78 0.40 0.78 -16.64
C ARG A 78 -0.24 0.25 -15.36
N ALA A 79 -0.86 -0.93 -15.46
CA ALA A 79 -1.29 -1.65 -14.27
C ALA A 79 -0.09 -1.98 -13.36
N LEU A 80 -0.30 -1.91 -12.06
CA LEU A 80 0.64 -2.44 -11.09
C LEU A 80 0.26 -3.88 -10.75
N VAL A 81 1.23 -4.70 -10.35
CA VAL A 81 0.96 -6.01 -9.76
C VAL A 81 0.70 -5.90 -8.25
N PRO A 82 -0.01 -6.86 -7.66
CA PRO A 82 -0.29 -6.84 -6.22
C PRO A 82 0.98 -6.78 -5.38
N HIS A 83 0.97 -5.92 -4.36
CA HIS A 83 2.08 -5.80 -3.40
C HIS A 83 1.62 -5.14 -2.09
N THR A 84 2.48 -5.20 -1.09
CA THR A 84 2.46 -4.34 0.10
C THR A 84 3.54 -3.26 -0.06
N GLU A 85 3.39 -2.08 0.52
CA GLU A 85 4.37 -0.99 0.39
C GLU A 85 5.57 -1.19 1.33
N GLY A 86 6.77 -0.86 0.87
CA GLY A 86 7.98 -0.82 1.68
C GLY A 86 8.49 -2.19 2.14
N TYR A 87 8.19 -3.25 1.41
CA TYR A 87 8.68 -4.62 1.71
C TYR A 87 10.21 -4.72 1.70
N GLU A 88 10.90 -3.85 0.95
CA GLU A 88 12.36 -3.80 0.79
C GLU A 88 13.07 -2.92 1.81
N LEU A 89 12.34 -2.17 2.62
CA LEU A 89 12.94 -1.31 3.65
C LEU A 89 13.64 -2.15 4.72
N PRO A 90 14.79 -1.72 5.25
CA PRO A 90 15.55 -2.51 6.24
C PRO A 90 14.82 -2.71 7.57
N GLY A 91 13.84 -1.87 7.87
CA GLY A 91 13.06 -1.92 9.10
C GLY A 91 11.63 -2.43 8.89
N ARG A 92 10.73 -1.92 9.72
CA ARG A 92 9.29 -2.16 9.56
C ARG A 92 8.76 -1.37 8.38
N PRO A 93 7.88 -1.97 7.55
CA PRO A 93 7.21 -1.24 6.49
C PRO A 93 6.21 -0.24 7.09
N PRO A 94 5.77 0.75 6.33
CA PRO A 94 4.69 1.65 6.76
C PRO A 94 3.49 0.87 7.27
N ARG A 95 2.90 1.30 8.37
CA ARG A 95 1.66 0.71 8.90
C ARG A 95 0.48 1.02 8.02
N TYR A 96 0.34 2.29 7.62
CA TYR A 96 -0.73 2.71 6.73
C TYR A 96 -0.15 3.39 5.51
N VAL A 97 -0.84 3.25 4.41
CA VAL A 97 -0.63 4.03 3.19
C VAL A 97 -1.89 4.81 2.91
N ALA A 98 -1.74 6.07 2.57
CA ALA A 98 -2.84 6.94 2.20
C ALA A 98 -2.62 7.51 0.79
N LEU A 99 -3.70 7.60 0.03
CA LEU A 99 -3.77 8.30 -1.25
C LEU A 99 -4.82 9.39 -1.18
N TRP A 100 -4.42 10.59 -1.51
CA TRP A 100 -5.28 11.74 -1.62
C TRP A 100 -5.38 12.16 -3.09
N CYS A 101 -6.61 12.27 -3.61
CA CYS A 101 -6.86 12.55 -5.01
C CYS A 101 -6.89 14.06 -5.28
N VAL A 102 -5.89 14.56 -6.00
CA VAL A 102 -5.88 15.93 -6.52
C VAL A 102 -6.65 16.01 -7.83
N ARG A 103 -6.42 15.02 -8.72
CA ARG A 103 -7.10 14.88 -10.00
C ARG A 103 -7.28 13.40 -10.34
N PRO A 104 -8.50 12.91 -10.51
CA PRO A 104 -8.74 11.55 -10.99
C PRO A 104 -8.27 11.39 -12.44
N ALA A 105 -8.13 10.14 -12.90
CA ALA A 105 -8.02 9.85 -14.32
C ALA A 105 -9.37 10.13 -15.01
N GLU A 106 -9.36 10.74 -16.16
CA GLU A 106 -10.53 10.80 -17.06
C GLU A 106 -10.58 9.51 -17.88
N GLY A 107 -11.77 8.94 -18.04
CA GLY A 107 -11.98 7.66 -18.72
C GLY A 107 -11.79 6.45 -17.79
N PRO A 108 -11.74 5.22 -18.37
CA PRO A 108 -11.69 3.99 -17.61
C PRO A 108 -10.31 3.74 -16.96
N GLY A 109 -10.30 3.05 -15.84
CA GLY A 109 -9.08 2.62 -15.15
C GLY A 109 -8.57 3.61 -14.10
N GLY A 110 -7.40 3.32 -13.56
CA GLY A 110 -6.76 4.16 -12.54
C GLY A 110 -7.26 3.89 -11.11
N GLU A 111 -8.20 2.97 -10.93
CA GLU A 111 -8.68 2.56 -9.60
C GLU A 111 -7.51 1.97 -8.80
N THR A 112 -7.44 2.31 -7.51
CA THR A 112 -6.65 1.56 -6.55
C THR A 112 -7.42 0.30 -6.18
N THR A 113 -6.77 -0.85 -6.28
CA THR A 113 -7.39 -2.14 -6.00
C THR A 113 -6.81 -2.74 -4.73
N LEU A 114 -7.66 -3.31 -3.89
CA LEU A 114 -7.31 -3.79 -2.54
C LEU A 114 -7.81 -5.23 -2.33
N ALA A 115 -6.99 -6.09 -1.72
CA ALA A 115 -7.40 -7.42 -1.30
C ALA A 115 -6.90 -7.74 0.11
N ASP A 116 -7.72 -8.42 0.92
CA ASP A 116 -7.39 -8.75 2.31
C ASP A 116 -6.38 -9.91 2.38
N GLY A 117 -5.17 -9.64 2.83
CA GLY A 117 -4.12 -10.62 3.03
C GLY A 117 -4.44 -11.68 4.10
N ARG A 118 -5.42 -11.44 4.98
CA ARG A 118 -5.91 -12.47 5.91
C ARG A 118 -6.53 -13.65 5.15
N ALA A 119 -7.26 -13.36 4.07
CA ALA A 119 -7.81 -14.40 3.19
C ALA A 119 -6.70 -15.17 2.46
N LEU A 120 -5.56 -14.53 2.12
CA LEU A 120 -4.39 -15.22 1.60
C LEU A 120 -3.80 -16.17 2.65
N LEU A 121 -3.58 -15.69 3.87
CA LEU A 121 -2.99 -16.49 4.95
C LEU A 121 -3.88 -17.65 5.38
N ALA A 122 -5.19 -17.55 5.23
CA ALA A 122 -6.13 -18.63 5.51
C ALA A 122 -5.97 -19.84 4.58
N ARG A 123 -5.33 -19.67 3.40
CA ARG A 123 -5.04 -20.77 2.46
C ARG A 123 -3.81 -21.60 2.85
N PHE A 124 -3.14 -21.25 3.94
CA PHE A 124 -1.91 -21.91 4.40
C PHE A 124 -2.12 -22.57 5.76
N SER A 125 -1.51 -23.73 5.95
CA SER A 125 -1.53 -24.46 7.21
C SER A 125 -0.84 -23.67 8.33
N ALA A 126 -1.07 -24.05 9.59
CA ALA A 126 -0.34 -23.48 10.73
C ALA A 126 1.18 -23.69 10.60
N ALA A 127 1.60 -24.87 10.08
CA ALA A 127 3.01 -25.19 9.82
C ALA A 127 3.61 -24.26 8.76
N ASP A 128 2.91 -24.02 7.65
CA ASP A 128 3.35 -23.07 6.61
C ASP A 128 3.49 -21.65 7.16
N ARG A 129 2.46 -21.16 7.89
CA ARG A 129 2.51 -19.84 8.53
C ARG A 129 3.64 -19.75 9.56
N GLY A 130 3.92 -20.83 10.28
CA GLY A 130 5.09 -20.93 11.16
C GLY A 130 6.41 -20.81 10.39
N ARG A 131 6.52 -21.46 9.24
CA ARG A 131 7.70 -21.34 8.34
C ARG A 131 7.81 -19.93 7.76
N MET A 132 6.72 -19.32 7.30
CA MET A 132 6.68 -17.92 6.81
C MET A 132 7.20 -16.90 7.83
N ARG A 133 7.09 -17.19 9.14
CA ARG A 133 7.63 -16.33 10.20
C ARG A 133 9.13 -16.53 10.44
N ARG A 134 9.65 -17.72 10.21
CA ARG A 134 11.05 -18.05 10.50
C ARG A 134 11.97 -17.88 9.31
N THR A 135 11.50 -18.17 8.11
CA THR A 135 12.33 -18.10 6.89
C THR A 135 12.46 -16.66 6.40
N ARG A 136 13.68 -16.24 6.16
CA ARG A 136 13.99 -14.92 5.59
C ARG A 136 14.11 -15.02 4.07
N TYR A 137 13.47 -14.11 3.39
CA TYR A 137 13.54 -13.95 1.93
C TYR A 137 14.19 -12.60 1.61
N VAL A 138 14.76 -12.49 0.43
CA VAL A 138 15.39 -11.26 -0.05
C VAL A 138 14.35 -10.43 -0.81
N TRP A 139 14.08 -9.26 -0.30
CA TRP A 139 13.20 -8.25 -0.88
C TRP A 139 14.04 -7.15 -1.50
N ARG A 140 13.67 -6.68 -2.69
CA ARG A 140 14.43 -5.67 -3.44
C ARG A 140 13.50 -4.58 -3.91
N SER A 141 14.02 -3.36 -4.06
CA SER A 141 13.33 -2.27 -4.75
C SER A 141 12.88 -2.70 -6.14
N SER A 142 11.77 -2.13 -6.61
CA SER A 142 11.36 -2.27 -8.00
C SER A 142 12.39 -1.64 -8.94
N GLU A 143 12.39 -2.08 -10.21
CA GLU A 143 13.25 -1.50 -11.24
C GLU A 143 13.07 0.00 -11.37
N GLY A 144 11.82 0.49 -11.30
CA GLY A 144 11.54 1.92 -11.37
C GLY A 144 12.11 2.72 -10.19
N LEU A 145 12.14 2.16 -8.97
CA LEU A 145 12.83 2.78 -7.84
C LEU A 145 14.35 2.76 -8.04
N ALA A 146 14.90 1.65 -8.52
CA ALA A 146 16.34 1.52 -8.82
C ALA A 146 16.79 2.53 -9.88
N ARG A 147 16.00 2.74 -10.94
CA ARG A 147 16.23 3.77 -11.96
C ARG A 147 16.31 5.18 -11.38
N ARG A 148 15.59 5.44 -10.27
CA ARG A 148 15.64 6.70 -9.52
C ARG A 148 16.70 6.73 -8.41
N GLY A 149 17.66 5.82 -8.44
CA GLY A 149 18.74 5.77 -7.45
C GLY A 149 18.36 5.11 -6.12
N VAL A 150 17.17 4.50 -6.01
CA VAL A 150 16.71 3.83 -4.79
C VAL A 150 16.84 2.32 -4.97
N ALA A 151 18.01 1.78 -4.70
CA ALA A 151 18.35 0.36 -4.84
C ALA A 151 18.46 -0.30 -3.45
N LEU A 152 17.33 -0.50 -2.77
CA LEU A 152 17.28 -1.15 -1.46
C LEU A 152 17.20 -2.67 -1.60
N ARG A 153 17.75 -3.35 -0.59
CA ARG A 153 17.68 -4.81 -0.44
C ARG A 153 17.65 -5.15 1.04
N ALA A 154 16.66 -5.94 1.46
CA ALA A 154 16.56 -6.38 2.83
C ALA A 154 16.12 -7.85 2.92
N GLY A 155 16.57 -8.54 3.99
CA GLY A 155 16.14 -9.89 4.32
C GLY A 155 15.02 -9.85 5.35
N HIS A 156 13.81 -10.28 4.99
CA HIS A 156 12.66 -10.33 5.90
C HIS A 156 11.85 -11.59 5.73
N PRO A 157 11.15 -12.05 6.79
CA PRO A 157 10.13 -13.08 6.64
C PRO A 157 8.92 -12.53 5.88
N ILE A 158 8.14 -13.42 5.27
CA ILE A 158 6.84 -13.09 4.66
C ILE A 158 5.88 -12.55 5.72
N LEU A 159 5.88 -13.18 6.90
CA LEU A 159 4.99 -12.87 8.00
C LEU A 159 5.84 -12.53 9.24
N ALA A 160 5.63 -11.33 9.78
CA ALA A 160 6.22 -10.89 11.03
C ALA A 160 5.11 -10.45 12.00
N GLU A 161 5.47 -10.03 13.19
CA GLU A 161 4.54 -9.50 14.18
C GLU A 161 5.13 -8.27 14.89
N HIS A 162 4.27 -7.34 15.23
CA HIS A 162 4.59 -6.20 16.06
C HIS A 162 3.37 -5.77 16.85
N ASP A 163 3.51 -5.64 18.15
CA ASP A 163 2.44 -5.27 19.10
C ASP A 163 1.16 -6.10 18.90
N GLY A 164 1.33 -7.44 18.79
CA GLY A 164 0.23 -8.38 18.57
C GLY A 164 -0.43 -8.31 17.19
N ARG A 165 0.14 -7.56 16.25
CA ARG A 165 -0.39 -7.40 14.90
C ARG A 165 0.53 -8.04 13.87
N ALA A 166 -0.07 -8.81 12.96
CA ALA A 166 0.66 -9.41 11.86
C ALA A 166 1.13 -8.35 10.85
N ILE A 167 2.36 -8.50 10.38
CA ILE A 167 2.93 -7.74 9.26
C ILE A 167 3.11 -8.70 8.11
N LEU A 168 2.30 -8.54 7.08
CA LEU A 168 2.40 -9.29 5.84
C LEU A 168 3.27 -8.52 4.83
N ARG A 169 4.23 -9.22 4.20
CA ARG A 169 4.98 -8.70 3.06
C ARG A 169 4.64 -9.48 1.82
N TYR A 170 4.26 -8.78 0.77
CA TYR A 170 3.96 -9.37 -0.52
C TYR A 170 4.54 -8.50 -1.66
N SER A 171 5.20 -9.14 -2.61
CA SER A 171 5.56 -8.53 -3.89
C SER A 171 5.72 -9.65 -4.91
N GLN A 172 4.93 -9.61 -5.95
CA GLN A 172 4.94 -10.66 -6.97
C GLN A 172 6.28 -10.74 -7.71
N ASN A 173 6.98 -9.61 -7.88
CA ASN A 173 8.16 -9.51 -8.74
C ASN A 173 9.48 -9.32 -7.98
N ASN A 174 9.44 -8.84 -6.73
CA ASN A 174 10.63 -8.29 -6.06
C ASN A 174 11.06 -9.09 -4.82
N VAL A 175 10.68 -10.35 -4.73
CA VAL A 175 11.11 -11.27 -3.66
C VAL A 175 11.77 -12.51 -4.25
N ARG A 176 12.79 -13.01 -3.57
CA ARG A 176 13.54 -14.21 -3.93
C ARG A 176 13.89 -15.02 -2.67
N PRO A 177 14.13 -16.32 -2.78
CA PRO A 177 14.78 -17.09 -1.71
C PRO A 177 16.10 -16.43 -1.31
N ALA A 178 16.58 -16.71 -0.10
CA ALA A 178 17.89 -16.29 0.33
C ALA A 178 18.97 -16.92 -0.60
N PRO A 179 20.16 -16.29 -0.77
CA PRO A 179 21.18 -16.77 -1.69
C PRO A 179 21.69 -18.19 -1.39
N ASP A 180 21.64 -18.58 -0.13
CA ASP A 180 22.02 -19.89 0.40
C ASP A 180 20.87 -20.92 0.41
N ALA A 181 19.65 -20.49 0.11
CA ALA A 181 18.47 -21.36 0.02
C ALA A 181 18.29 -21.88 -1.40
N SER A 182 18.08 -23.20 -1.52
CA SER A 182 17.71 -23.80 -2.82
C SER A 182 16.33 -23.28 -3.27
N PRO A 183 16.20 -22.77 -4.49
CA PRO A 183 14.89 -22.39 -5.04
C PRO A 183 13.90 -23.56 -5.12
N SER A 184 14.41 -24.79 -5.29
CA SER A 184 13.63 -26.04 -5.30
C SER A 184 13.50 -26.69 -3.92
N GLY A 185 14.08 -26.08 -2.87
CA GLY A 185 13.87 -26.53 -1.50
C GLY A 185 12.53 -26.08 -0.94
N ALA A 186 12.15 -26.63 0.20
CA ALA A 186 10.86 -26.40 0.84
C ALA A 186 10.50 -24.91 1.07
N ASP A 187 11.48 -24.04 1.25
CA ASP A 187 11.25 -22.59 1.41
C ASP A 187 11.02 -21.90 0.06
N GLY A 188 11.69 -22.35 -1.01
CA GLY A 188 11.44 -21.89 -2.38
C GLY A 188 10.06 -22.30 -2.89
N GLU A 189 9.67 -23.56 -2.63
CA GLU A 189 8.33 -24.07 -2.96
C GLU A 189 7.23 -23.31 -2.20
N LEU A 190 7.43 -23.05 -0.91
CA LEU A 190 6.51 -22.25 -0.10
C LEU A 190 6.37 -20.84 -0.65
N LEU A 191 7.49 -20.17 -0.99
CA LEU A 191 7.45 -18.86 -1.63
C LEU A 191 6.69 -18.90 -2.95
N GLY A 192 6.98 -19.88 -3.83
CA GLY A 192 6.31 -20.03 -5.11
C GLY A 192 4.80 -20.22 -4.95
N ARG A 193 4.36 -21.07 -4.00
CA ARG A 193 2.95 -21.24 -3.67
C ARG A 193 2.34 -19.95 -3.13
N TYR A 194 3.04 -19.25 -2.23
CA TYR A 194 2.58 -18.00 -1.65
C TYR A 194 2.31 -16.92 -2.72
N LEU A 195 3.21 -16.78 -3.68
CA LEU A 195 3.06 -15.82 -4.77
C LEU A 195 1.91 -16.18 -5.72
N ARG A 196 1.74 -17.47 -6.06
CA ARG A 196 0.62 -17.93 -6.89
C ARG A 196 -0.73 -17.73 -6.21
N GLU A 197 -0.83 -18.13 -4.92
CA GLU A 197 -2.05 -17.97 -4.14
C GLU A 197 -2.43 -16.49 -3.95
N GLY A 198 -1.44 -15.61 -3.73
CA GLY A 198 -1.65 -14.18 -3.64
C GLY A 198 -2.16 -13.56 -4.95
N ALA A 199 -1.57 -13.94 -6.08
CA ALA A 199 -2.04 -13.51 -7.39
C ALA A 199 -3.46 -14.00 -7.70
N ALA A 200 -3.75 -15.27 -7.39
CA ALA A 200 -5.08 -15.87 -7.59
C ALA A 200 -6.15 -15.21 -6.69
N LEU A 201 -5.84 -14.98 -5.41
CA LEU A 201 -6.74 -14.26 -4.51
C LEU A 201 -7.04 -12.86 -5.04
N PHE A 202 -5.98 -12.14 -5.44
CA PHE A 202 -6.13 -10.78 -5.91
C PHE A 202 -6.98 -10.70 -7.17
N ALA A 203 -6.74 -11.59 -8.13
CA ALA A 203 -7.52 -11.67 -9.36
C ALA A 203 -9.02 -11.97 -9.09
N ALA A 204 -9.31 -12.81 -8.08
CA ALA A 204 -10.68 -13.25 -7.79
C ALA A 204 -11.46 -12.32 -6.84
N ALA A 205 -10.78 -11.56 -5.95
CA ALA A 205 -11.44 -10.95 -4.79
C ALA A 205 -10.95 -9.52 -4.46
N HIS A 206 -10.25 -8.84 -5.37
CA HIS A 206 -9.89 -7.44 -5.11
C HIS A 206 -11.11 -6.52 -5.21
N THR A 207 -11.08 -5.47 -4.39
CA THR A 207 -12.05 -4.38 -4.43
C THR A 207 -11.44 -3.19 -5.16
N PRO A 208 -11.98 -2.77 -6.31
CA PRO A 208 -11.55 -1.53 -6.98
C PRO A 208 -12.15 -0.32 -6.25
N VAL A 209 -11.32 0.70 -6.03
CA VAL A 209 -11.70 1.98 -5.44
C VAL A 209 -11.33 3.10 -6.41
N ALA A 210 -12.32 3.66 -7.06
CA ALA A 210 -12.18 4.88 -7.85
C ALA A 210 -12.17 6.09 -6.92
N LEU A 211 -11.22 7.00 -7.11
CA LEU A 211 -11.07 8.21 -6.31
C LEU A 211 -11.52 9.42 -7.10
N ALA A 212 -12.50 10.17 -6.57
CA ALA A 212 -12.85 11.49 -7.06
C ALA A 212 -11.90 12.56 -6.48
N ARG A 213 -11.93 13.76 -7.05
CA ARG A 213 -11.14 14.90 -6.52
C ARG A 213 -11.51 15.16 -5.06
N GLY A 214 -10.49 15.31 -4.21
CA GLY A 214 -10.63 15.53 -2.77
C GLY A 214 -10.75 14.25 -1.96
N ASP A 215 -11.05 13.10 -2.56
CA ASP A 215 -11.17 11.84 -1.84
C ASP A 215 -9.86 11.43 -1.17
N LEU A 216 -9.99 10.77 -0.03
CA LEU A 216 -8.89 10.17 0.73
C LEU A 216 -9.15 8.68 0.92
N LEU A 217 -8.24 7.85 0.40
CA LEU A 217 -8.19 6.40 0.64
C LEU A 217 -7.03 6.09 1.58
N VAL A 218 -7.31 5.36 2.66
CA VAL A 218 -6.29 4.87 3.61
C VAL A 218 -6.44 3.37 3.77
N TRP A 219 -5.34 2.62 3.78
CA TRP A 219 -5.39 1.18 4.07
C TRP A 219 -4.30 0.73 5.03
N ASP A 220 -4.59 -0.38 5.74
CA ASP A 220 -3.64 -1.09 6.59
C ASP A 220 -2.68 -1.90 5.69
N ASN A 221 -1.52 -1.36 5.44
CA ASN A 221 -0.51 -1.95 4.58
C ASN A 221 0.09 -3.25 5.16
N TRP A 222 -0.03 -3.48 6.47
CA TRP A 222 0.39 -4.74 7.07
C TRP A 222 -0.61 -5.88 6.81
N ARG A 223 -1.82 -5.53 6.36
CA ARG A 223 -2.92 -6.46 6.07
C ARG A 223 -3.27 -6.54 4.59
N MET A 224 -3.31 -5.41 3.89
CA MET A 224 -3.88 -5.33 2.55
C MET A 224 -2.81 -5.45 1.46
N LEU A 225 -3.05 -6.33 0.50
CA LEU A 225 -2.39 -6.27 -0.80
C LEU A 225 -3.07 -5.17 -1.61
N HIS A 226 -2.29 -4.39 -2.33
CA HIS A 226 -2.82 -3.34 -3.19
C HIS A 226 -2.18 -3.33 -4.56
N SER A 227 -2.88 -2.72 -5.50
CA SER A 227 -2.45 -2.55 -6.89
C SER A 227 -3.15 -1.33 -7.51
N ARG A 228 -3.02 -1.16 -8.79
CA ARG A 228 -3.70 -0.12 -9.56
C ARG A 228 -4.02 -0.64 -10.96
N ASN A 229 -5.25 -0.41 -11.43
CA ASN A 229 -5.62 -0.66 -12.82
C ASN A 229 -4.89 0.30 -13.76
N ALA A 230 -4.59 -0.15 -14.98
CA ALA A 230 -4.06 0.72 -16.03
C ALA A 230 -5.06 1.85 -16.34
N PHE A 231 -4.56 2.97 -16.83
CA PHE A 231 -5.36 4.12 -17.25
C PHE A 231 -4.64 4.87 -18.37
N LEU A 232 -5.31 5.80 -19.04
CA LEU A 232 -4.75 6.54 -20.16
C LEU A 232 -4.46 8.00 -19.85
N ASP A 233 -5.24 8.64 -18.98
CA ASP A 233 -5.11 10.07 -18.69
C ASP A 233 -3.85 10.38 -17.88
N ARG A 234 -2.84 10.92 -18.55
CA ARG A 234 -1.55 11.28 -17.91
C ARG A 234 -1.64 12.46 -16.95
N ARG A 235 -2.77 13.16 -16.90
CA ARG A 235 -3.01 14.27 -15.95
C ARG A 235 -3.47 13.78 -14.59
N ARG A 236 -3.72 12.45 -14.41
CA ARG A 236 -4.05 11.88 -13.11
C ARG A 236 -3.00 12.27 -12.09
N HIS A 237 -3.44 12.79 -10.94
CA HIS A 237 -2.57 13.24 -9.89
C HIS A 237 -3.10 12.80 -8.52
N LEU A 238 -2.39 11.90 -7.87
CA LEU A 238 -2.61 11.55 -6.48
C LEU A 238 -1.41 11.98 -5.64
N LYS A 239 -1.63 12.17 -4.35
CA LYS A 239 -0.58 12.35 -3.34
C LYS A 239 -0.56 11.15 -2.42
N ARG A 240 0.63 10.56 -2.23
CA ARG A 240 0.84 9.43 -1.33
C ARG A 240 1.47 9.90 -0.02
N VAL A 241 0.94 9.38 1.09
CA VAL A 241 1.50 9.55 2.44
C VAL A 241 1.73 8.17 3.04
N LEU A 242 2.88 7.97 3.68
CA LEU A 242 3.23 6.75 4.40
C LEU A 242 3.19 7.05 5.91
N LEU A 243 2.59 6.13 6.69
CA LEU A 243 2.43 6.33 8.14
C LEU A 243 3.03 5.15 8.90
N GLY A 244 3.81 5.47 9.93
CA GLY A 244 4.30 4.53 10.94
C GLY A 244 3.41 4.50 12.18
N THR A 245 3.64 3.52 13.03
CA THR A 245 3.12 3.45 14.41
C THR A 245 3.93 4.34 15.31
#